data_8a7f6ac2dd20c2d7fe7612c6faa35917
#
_entry.id   8a7f6ac2dd20c2d7fe7612c6faa35917
#
_cell.length_a   1.000
_cell.length_b   1.000
_cell.length_c   1.000
_cell.angle_alpha   90.00
_cell.angle_beta   90.00
_cell.angle_gamma   90.00
#
_symmetry.space_group_name_H-M   'P 1'
#
loop_
_entity.id
_entity.type
_entity.pdbx_description
1 polymer ?
#
loop_
_entity_poly.entity_id
_entity_poly.type
_entity_poly.pdbx_seq_one_letter_code
_entity_poly.pdbx_strand_id
1 'polypeptide(L)'
;EFYTEEEAAEIYARTQTESIDRPGDVGTYNFGWFDRGEVSSDLRTSLIVDPADGRLPLRPESIAKQEADAVYAREHPADSWLDRTNWDRCISYHGVPPISTGYNNSYQIVQNENFVAIVVEMIHDVRIIPITEKPKLNDNIRQWNGDSRGHWEGNTLVVETANFFA
;
A
#
# COMPACT_ATOMS: atom_id res chain seq x y z
N GLU A 1 -10.40 16.91 -5.29
CA GLU A 1 -11.88 16.75 -5.30
C GLU A 1 -12.33 16.23 -3.94
N PHE A 2 -13.60 16.52 -3.60
CA PHE A 2 -14.19 16.11 -2.33
C PHE A 2 -15.59 15.56 -2.60
N TYR A 3 -15.97 14.56 -1.83
CA TYR A 3 -17.35 14.10 -1.77
C TYR A 3 -18.22 15.09 -1.01
N THR A 4 -19.50 15.12 -1.31
CA THR A 4 -20.51 15.70 -0.41
C THR A 4 -20.78 14.71 0.73
N GLU A 5 -21.36 15.18 1.83
CA GLU A 5 -21.78 14.31 2.94
C GLU A 5 -22.79 13.26 2.49
N GLU A 6 -23.67 13.60 1.54
CA GLU A 6 -24.67 12.71 0.98
C GLU A 6 -24.01 11.60 0.15
N GLU A 7 -23.07 11.92 -0.74
CA GLU A 7 -22.29 10.94 -1.50
C GLU A 7 -21.47 10.02 -0.59
N ALA A 8 -20.85 10.56 0.46
CA ALA A 8 -20.10 9.78 1.44
C ALA A 8 -20.99 8.79 2.19
N ALA A 9 -22.21 9.22 2.59
CA ALA A 9 -23.18 8.35 3.25
C ALA A 9 -23.68 7.24 2.30
N GLU A 10 -23.91 7.55 1.03
CA GLU A 10 -24.31 6.58 0.01
C GLU A 10 -23.19 5.55 -0.24
N ILE A 11 -21.95 5.99 -0.36
CA ILE A 11 -20.78 5.09 -0.50
C ILE A 11 -20.70 4.18 0.72
N TYR A 12 -20.80 4.71 1.94
CA TYR A 12 -20.78 3.92 3.15
C TYR A 12 -21.88 2.85 3.16
N ALA A 13 -23.13 3.25 2.89
CA ALA A 13 -24.27 2.32 2.86
C ALA A 13 -24.04 1.19 1.83
N ARG A 14 -23.54 1.54 0.64
CA ARG A 14 -23.22 0.59 -0.41
C ARG A 14 -22.12 -0.38 0.02
N THR A 15 -21.02 0.10 0.56
CA THR A 15 -19.90 -0.75 1.01
C THR A 15 -20.30 -1.71 2.13
N GLN A 16 -21.28 -1.38 2.96
CA GLN A 16 -21.78 -2.27 4.02
C GLN A 16 -22.65 -3.42 3.48
N THR A 17 -23.22 -3.28 2.31
CA THR A 17 -24.23 -4.22 1.75
C THR A 17 -23.77 -4.99 0.52
N GLU A 18 -22.82 -4.46 -0.25
CA GLU A 18 -22.33 -5.14 -1.45
C GLU A 18 -21.54 -6.41 -1.10
N SER A 19 -21.83 -7.49 -1.81
CA SER A 19 -21.02 -8.71 -1.76
C SER A 19 -19.66 -8.46 -2.36
N ILE A 20 -18.62 -8.99 -1.71
CA ILE A 20 -17.24 -8.93 -2.17
C ILE A 20 -16.95 -10.11 -3.11
N ASP A 21 -17.83 -11.10 -3.13
CA ASP A 21 -17.69 -12.29 -3.96
C ASP A 21 -17.77 -11.91 -5.44
N ARG A 22 -16.78 -12.34 -6.21
CA ARG A 22 -16.78 -12.21 -7.66
C ARG A 22 -17.20 -13.53 -8.28
N PRO A 23 -17.94 -13.52 -9.40
CA PRO A 23 -18.24 -14.73 -10.13
C PRO A 23 -16.95 -15.49 -10.50
N GLY A 24 -16.83 -16.73 -10.05
CA GLY A 24 -15.66 -17.57 -10.29
C GLY A 24 -14.63 -17.61 -9.15
N ASP A 25 -14.81 -16.85 -8.08
CA ASP A 25 -13.98 -16.97 -6.90
C ASP A 25 -14.14 -18.35 -6.26
N VAL A 26 -13.02 -18.94 -5.86
CA VAL A 26 -12.99 -20.23 -5.17
C VAL A 26 -13.01 -19.97 -3.67
N GLY A 27 -14.17 -20.10 -3.09
CA GLY A 27 -14.38 -19.92 -1.65
C GLY A 27 -14.94 -18.53 -1.32
N THR A 28 -15.90 -18.54 -0.45
CA THR A 28 -16.54 -17.35 0.09
C THR A 28 -15.77 -16.93 1.33
N TYR A 29 -15.08 -15.80 1.27
CA TYR A 29 -14.65 -15.15 2.50
C TYR A 29 -15.88 -14.66 3.25
N ASN A 30 -15.99 -15.05 4.50
CA ASN A 30 -17.07 -14.61 5.34
C ASN A 30 -17.06 -13.08 5.45
N PHE A 31 -18.21 -12.46 5.24
CA PHE A 31 -18.43 -11.01 5.28
C PHE A 31 -17.75 -10.30 6.48
N GLY A 32 -17.66 -10.99 7.63
CA GLY A 32 -17.04 -10.46 8.84
C GLY A 32 -15.52 -10.32 8.81
N TRP A 33 -14.84 -10.84 7.77
CA TRP A 33 -13.36 -10.73 7.67
C TRP A 33 -12.88 -9.49 6.92
N PHE A 34 -13.78 -8.80 6.22
CA PHE A 34 -13.41 -7.63 5.44
C PHE A 34 -13.54 -6.33 6.22
N ASP A 35 -12.48 -5.54 6.19
CA ASP A 35 -12.50 -4.16 6.65
C ASP A 35 -13.15 -3.29 5.57
N ARG A 36 -14.40 -2.95 5.80
CA ARG A 36 -15.17 -2.15 4.88
C ARG A 36 -14.94 -0.68 5.13
N GLY A 37 -13.92 -0.12 4.56
CA GLY A 37 -13.51 1.26 4.80
C GLY A 37 -14.64 2.31 4.79
N GLU A 38 -14.33 3.44 5.32
CA GLU A 38 -15.20 4.63 5.34
C GLU A 38 -14.57 5.72 4.47
N VAL A 39 -15.39 6.63 3.96
CA VAL A 39 -14.87 7.84 3.36
C VAL A 39 -14.18 8.65 4.46
N SER A 40 -12.99 9.18 4.17
CA SER A 40 -12.22 9.98 5.12
C SER A 40 -13.07 11.14 5.66
N SER A 41 -12.91 11.47 6.94
CA SER A 41 -13.66 12.54 7.61
C SER A 41 -13.49 13.94 6.97
N ASP A 42 -12.45 14.14 6.15
CA ASP A 42 -12.23 15.32 5.35
C ASP A 42 -12.86 15.25 3.95
N LEU A 43 -13.61 14.17 3.67
CA LEU A 43 -14.36 13.92 2.44
C LEU A 43 -13.51 13.89 1.16
N ARG A 44 -12.22 13.67 1.22
CA ARG A 44 -11.37 13.57 0.03
C ARG A 44 -11.71 12.33 -0.81
N THR A 45 -11.69 12.53 -2.12
CA THR A 45 -11.88 11.44 -3.09
C THR A 45 -10.60 10.62 -3.32
N SER A 46 -9.43 11.11 -2.88
CA SER A 46 -8.13 10.45 -2.99
C SER A 46 -7.24 10.77 -1.81
N LEU A 47 -6.39 9.82 -1.45
CA LEU A 47 -5.29 10.03 -0.49
C LEU A 47 -4.14 10.85 -1.12
N ILE A 48 -4.08 10.90 -2.44
CA ILE A 48 -3.09 11.68 -3.18
C ILE A 48 -3.61 13.11 -3.29
N VAL A 49 -2.86 14.05 -2.74
CA VAL A 49 -3.22 15.47 -2.73
C VAL A 49 -2.37 16.30 -3.71
N ASP A 50 -1.25 15.79 -4.10
CA ASP A 50 -0.36 16.35 -5.10
C ASP A 50 0.19 15.20 -5.99
N PRO A 51 -0.11 15.19 -7.31
CA PRO A 51 -0.88 16.17 -8.09
C PRO A 51 -2.36 16.31 -7.70
N ALA A 52 -2.95 17.47 -8.01
CA ALA A 52 -4.32 17.81 -7.63
C ALA A 52 -5.40 16.92 -8.29
N ASP A 53 -5.05 16.15 -9.33
CA ASP A 53 -5.94 15.17 -9.95
C ASP A 53 -6.10 13.87 -9.13
N GLY A 54 -5.37 13.77 -8.00
CA GLY A 54 -5.44 12.62 -7.09
C GLY A 54 -4.87 11.31 -7.65
N ARG A 55 -4.02 11.38 -8.68
CA ARG A 55 -3.43 10.20 -9.34
C ARG A 55 -1.93 10.15 -9.17
N LEU A 56 -1.38 8.94 -9.11
CA LEU A 56 0.07 8.75 -9.11
C LEU A 56 0.66 9.24 -10.44
N PRO A 57 1.65 10.15 -10.40
CA PRO A 57 2.31 10.65 -11.59
C PRO A 57 3.31 9.61 -12.13
N LEU A 58 2.79 8.56 -12.76
CA LEU A 58 3.60 7.49 -13.31
C LEU A 58 4.45 8.00 -14.49
N ARG A 59 5.70 7.56 -14.50
CA ARG A 59 6.60 7.82 -15.64
C ARG A 59 6.19 6.99 -16.85
N PRO A 60 6.37 7.48 -18.09
CA PRO A 60 6.03 6.73 -19.29
C PRO A 60 6.67 5.34 -19.35
N GLU A 61 7.93 5.21 -18.92
CA GLU A 61 8.63 3.93 -18.84
C GLU A 61 8.02 2.96 -17.84
N SER A 62 7.45 3.47 -16.74
CA SER A 62 6.75 2.64 -15.75
C SER A 62 5.42 2.13 -16.29
N ILE A 63 4.70 2.95 -17.06
CA ILE A 63 3.46 2.53 -17.72
C ILE A 63 3.76 1.43 -18.74
N ALA A 64 4.74 1.65 -19.61
CA ALA A 64 5.15 0.66 -20.61
C ALA A 64 5.60 -0.67 -19.97
N LYS A 65 6.34 -0.58 -18.84
CA LYS A 65 6.71 -1.79 -18.08
C LYS A 65 5.50 -2.51 -17.52
N GLN A 66 4.55 -1.81 -16.90
CA GLN A 66 3.32 -2.42 -16.36
C GLN A 66 2.50 -3.13 -17.45
N GLU A 67 2.40 -2.52 -18.64
CA GLU A 67 1.72 -3.14 -19.78
C GLU A 67 2.43 -4.42 -20.26
N ALA A 68 3.75 -4.38 -20.36
CA ALA A 68 4.55 -5.55 -20.74
C ALA A 68 4.47 -6.67 -19.69
N ASP A 69 4.57 -6.33 -18.40
CA ASP A 69 4.44 -7.27 -17.28
C ASP A 69 3.03 -7.91 -17.27
N ALA A 70 1.98 -7.15 -17.57
CA ALA A 70 0.62 -7.66 -17.63
C ALA A 70 0.40 -8.62 -18.83
N VAL A 71 1.10 -8.42 -19.94
CA VAL A 71 1.10 -9.37 -21.07
C VAL A 71 1.84 -10.64 -20.68
N TYR A 72 3.04 -10.50 -20.14
CA TYR A 72 3.86 -11.62 -19.69
C TYR A 72 3.12 -12.50 -18.67
N ALA A 73 2.52 -11.90 -17.65
CA ALA A 73 1.80 -12.63 -16.59
C ALA A 73 0.59 -13.43 -17.10
N ARG A 74 -0.04 -13.01 -18.22
CA ARG A 74 -1.11 -13.79 -18.86
C ARG A 74 -0.60 -15.03 -19.56
N GLU A 75 0.59 -14.97 -20.14
CA GLU A 75 1.21 -16.06 -20.88
C GLU A 75 1.98 -17.01 -19.94
N HIS A 76 2.46 -16.49 -18.80
CA HIS A 76 3.30 -17.17 -17.81
C HIS A 76 2.71 -17.06 -16.39
N PRO A 77 1.52 -17.61 -16.13
CA PRO A 77 0.83 -17.37 -14.85
C PRO A 77 1.52 -17.98 -13.64
N ALA A 78 2.33 -19.00 -13.83
CA ALA A 78 3.04 -19.72 -12.76
C ALA A 78 4.11 -20.70 -13.26
N ASP A 79 4.90 -20.33 -14.23
CA ASP A 79 5.95 -21.20 -14.78
C ASP A 79 7.11 -21.35 -13.78
N SER A 80 7.32 -20.33 -12.97
CA SER A 80 8.31 -20.33 -11.89
C SER A 80 7.81 -19.53 -10.67
N TRP A 81 8.55 -19.62 -9.57
CA TRP A 81 8.29 -18.80 -8.39
C TRP A 81 8.51 -17.29 -8.64
N LEU A 82 9.26 -16.93 -9.67
CA LEU A 82 9.47 -15.53 -10.07
C LEU A 82 8.22 -14.90 -10.70
N ASP A 83 7.32 -15.72 -11.24
CA ASP A 83 6.06 -15.28 -11.85
C ASP A 83 4.97 -15.00 -10.80
N ARG A 84 5.27 -15.32 -9.54
CA ARG A 84 4.40 -15.04 -8.40
C ARG A 84 4.66 -13.64 -7.84
N THR A 85 3.60 -12.98 -7.44
CA THR A 85 3.70 -11.66 -6.81
C THR A 85 4.44 -11.73 -5.47
N ASN A 86 4.93 -10.61 -4.98
CA ASN A 86 5.54 -10.53 -3.66
C ASN A 86 4.58 -10.97 -2.55
N TRP A 87 3.28 -10.77 -2.74
CA TRP A 87 2.24 -11.23 -1.83
C TRP A 87 2.11 -12.76 -1.81
N ASP A 88 1.99 -13.40 -2.98
CA ASP A 88 1.93 -14.87 -3.08
C ASP A 88 3.16 -15.54 -2.46
N ARG A 89 4.29 -14.84 -2.45
CA ARG A 89 5.56 -15.28 -1.88
C ARG A 89 5.75 -14.88 -0.42
N CYS A 90 4.75 -14.25 0.20
CA CYS A 90 4.80 -13.74 1.57
C CYS A 90 5.99 -12.80 1.86
N ILE A 91 6.40 -12.00 0.87
CA ILE A 91 7.53 -11.07 1.01
C ILE A 91 7.04 -9.71 1.49
N SER A 92 6.04 -9.14 0.82
CA SER A 92 5.47 -7.83 1.13
C SER A 92 4.13 -7.65 0.43
N TYR A 93 3.23 -6.87 1.01
CA TYR A 93 1.92 -6.60 0.43
C TYR A 93 1.58 -5.11 0.32
N HIS A 94 1.81 -4.34 1.37
CA HIS A 94 1.27 -2.98 1.48
C HIS A 94 2.07 -1.89 0.75
N GLY A 95 3.28 -2.19 0.28
CA GLY A 95 4.09 -1.18 -0.41
C GLY A 95 4.46 0.03 0.47
N VAL A 96 4.60 1.20 -0.16
CA VAL A 96 4.98 2.47 0.48
C VAL A 96 4.18 3.62 -0.13
N PRO A 97 3.43 4.37 0.68
CA PRO A 97 3.10 4.11 2.09
C PRO A 97 2.29 2.81 2.26
N PRO A 98 2.24 2.23 3.47
CA PRO A 98 1.37 1.10 3.71
C PRO A 98 -0.09 1.56 3.60
N ILE A 99 -0.81 1.04 2.60
CA ILE A 99 -2.21 1.37 2.32
C ILE A 99 -3.08 0.20 2.73
N SER A 100 -4.23 0.49 3.33
CA SER A 100 -5.21 -0.52 3.72
C SER A 100 -5.70 -1.35 2.54
N THR A 101 -6.02 -2.61 2.82
CA THR A 101 -6.52 -3.60 1.86
C THR A 101 -7.88 -4.12 2.31
N GLY A 102 -8.34 -5.23 1.75
CA GLY A 102 -9.65 -5.78 2.10
C GLY A 102 -9.77 -6.32 3.53
N TYR A 103 -8.66 -6.70 4.19
CA TYR A 103 -8.63 -7.30 5.53
C TYR A 103 -7.22 -7.28 6.13
N ASN A 104 -7.10 -7.62 7.43
CA ASN A 104 -5.83 -7.63 8.18
C ASN A 104 -5.10 -6.28 8.11
N ASN A 105 -5.83 -5.21 8.38
CA ASN A 105 -5.32 -3.83 8.27
C ASN A 105 -4.85 -3.23 9.59
N SER A 106 -4.67 -4.05 10.62
CA SER A 106 -4.17 -3.55 11.91
C SER A 106 -2.69 -3.20 11.79
N TYR A 107 -2.34 -2.05 12.36
CA TYR A 107 -0.96 -1.55 12.44
C TYR A 107 -0.56 -1.37 13.89
N GLN A 108 0.62 -1.87 14.24
CA GLN A 108 1.26 -1.51 15.50
C GLN A 108 2.42 -0.57 15.23
N ILE A 109 2.37 0.63 15.80
CA ILE A 109 3.44 1.61 15.67
C ILE A 109 4.21 1.66 16.98
N VAL A 110 5.50 1.40 16.92
CA VAL A 110 6.42 1.47 18.05
C VAL A 110 7.47 2.52 17.75
N GLN A 111 7.71 3.43 18.69
CA GLN A 111 8.69 4.49 18.51
C GLN A 111 9.60 4.67 19.71
N ASN A 112 10.80 5.11 19.45
CA ASN A 112 11.72 5.68 20.42
C ASN A 112 12.49 6.86 19.79
N GLU A 113 13.51 7.36 20.46
CA GLU A 113 14.32 8.49 19.96
C GLU A 113 15.11 8.19 18.69
N ASN A 114 15.36 6.91 18.38
CA ASN A 114 16.24 6.49 17.29
C ASN A 114 15.48 5.95 16.06
N PHE A 115 14.27 5.44 16.24
CA PHE A 115 13.49 4.88 15.14
C PHE A 115 11.99 4.86 15.41
N VAL A 116 11.23 4.75 14.32
CA VAL A 116 9.83 4.34 14.31
C VAL A 116 9.74 2.99 13.58
N ALA A 117 9.04 2.02 14.15
CA ALA A 117 8.72 0.76 13.52
C ALA A 117 7.22 0.67 13.28
N ILE A 118 6.83 0.33 12.05
CA ILE A 118 5.43 0.06 11.67
C ILE A 118 5.33 -1.43 11.38
N VAL A 119 4.64 -2.14 12.27
CA VAL A 119 4.32 -3.56 12.11
C VAL A 119 2.94 -3.66 11.46
N VAL A 120 2.85 -4.39 10.37
CA VAL A 120 1.63 -4.59 9.60
C VAL A 120 1.13 -6.00 9.85
N GLU A 121 -0.16 -6.16 10.16
CA GLU A 121 -0.77 -7.47 10.42
C GLU A 121 -0.66 -8.39 9.20
N MET A 122 -0.96 -7.87 8.01
CA MET A 122 -0.85 -8.62 6.77
C MET A 122 0.61 -9.00 6.50
N ILE A 123 0.88 -10.31 6.37
CA ILE A 123 2.23 -10.89 6.17
C ILE A 123 3.20 -10.59 7.34
N HIS A 124 2.72 -9.98 8.44
CA HIS A 124 3.55 -9.55 9.59
C HIS A 124 4.81 -8.78 9.16
N ASP A 125 4.65 -7.96 8.15
CA ASP A 125 5.71 -7.14 7.60
C ASP A 125 6.08 -5.99 8.55
N VAL A 126 7.35 -5.65 8.63
CA VAL A 126 7.84 -4.61 9.54
C VAL A 126 8.69 -3.59 8.78
N ARG A 127 8.25 -2.35 8.81
CA ARG A 127 9.03 -1.23 8.32
C ARG A 127 9.75 -0.53 9.48
N ILE A 128 11.07 -0.59 9.50
CA ILE A 128 11.90 0.14 10.44
C ILE A 128 12.37 1.44 9.78
N ILE A 129 12.06 2.57 10.41
CA ILE A 129 12.36 3.91 9.94
C ILE A 129 13.34 4.55 10.92
N PRO A 130 14.64 4.52 10.67
CA PRO A 130 15.60 5.24 11.48
C PRO A 130 15.35 6.74 11.45
N ILE A 131 15.35 7.38 12.62
CA ILE A 131 15.31 8.84 12.77
C ILE A 131 16.74 9.35 12.69
N THR A 132 17.14 9.79 11.51
CA THR A 132 18.56 10.09 11.26
C THR A 132 18.75 10.95 10.03
N GLU A 133 19.76 11.82 10.08
CA GLU A 133 20.23 12.57 8.92
C GLU A 133 21.32 11.82 8.10
N LYS A 134 21.64 10.59 8.50
CA LYS A 134 22.60 9.78 7.73
C LYS A 134 22.07 9.56 6.31
N PRO A 135 22.96 9.57 5.31
CA PRO A 135 22.56 9.34 3.94
C PRO A 135 21.94 7.95 3.78
N LYS A 136 21.12 7.81 2.76
CA LYS A 136 20.58 6.51 2.30
C LYS A 136 21.71 5.52 2.01
N LEU A 137 21.36 4.25 2.00
CA LEU A 137 22.26 3.19 1.54
C LEU A 137 22.70 3.45 0.09
N ASN A 138 23.82 2.86 -0.30
CA ASN A 138 24.28 2.92 -1.69
C ASN A 138 23.19 2.35 -2.63
N ASP A 139 23.00 2.95 -3.80
CA ASP A 139 21.96 2.59 -4.76
C ASP A 139 22.03 1.11 -5.25
N ASN A 140 23.17 0.46 -5.06
CA ASN A 140 23.34 -0.96 -5.33
C ASN A 140 22.77 -1.88 -4.24
N ILE A 141 22.43 -1.34 -3.07
CA ILE A 141 21.82 -2.08 -1.96
C ILE A 141 20.32 -1.84 -2.01
N ARG A 142 19.57 -2.86 -2.41
CA ARG A 142 18.12 -2.78 -2.59
C ARG A 142 17.41 -3.71 -1.63
N GLN A 143 16.23 -3.30 -1.19
CA GLN A 143 15.38 -4.04 -0.26
C GLN A 143 13.94 -4.04 -0.77
N TRP A 144 13.15 -5.05 -0.41
CA TRP A 144 11.76 -5.15 -0.83
C TRP A 144 10.92 -3.95 -0.38
N ASN A 145 11.11 -3.51 0.86
CA ASN A 145 10.43 -2.35 1.43
C ASN A 145 11.23 -1.04 1.30
N GLY A 146 12.31 -1.08 0.52
CA GLY A 146 13.21 0.05 0.36
C GLY A 146 14.02 0.38 1.62
N ASP A 147 14.83 1.42 1.52
CA ASP A 147 15.61 2.00 2.61
C ASP A 147 14.93 3.30 3.07
N SER A 148 14.38 3.30 4.27
CA SER A 148 13.63 4.42 4.83
C SER A 148 14.49 5.27 5.74
N ARG A 149 14.27 6.61 5.73
CA ARG A 149 14.81 7.57 6.68
C ARG A 149 13.69 8.50 7.13
N GLY A 150 13.64 8.76 8.42
CA GLY A 150 12.63 9.62 9.01
C GLY A 150 13.22 10.82 9.73
N HIS A 151 12.48 11.90 9.75
CA HIS A 151 12.73 13.05 10.62
C HIS A 151 11.39 13.66 11.07
N TRP A 152 11.44 14.46 12.13
CA TRP A 152 10.24 15.10 12.66
C TRP A 152 10.15 16.56 12.23
N GLU A 153 8.99 16.95 11.72
CA GLU A 153 8.59 18.34 11.49
C GLU A 153 7.44 18.68 12.44
N GLY A 154 7.78 19.24 13.60
CA GLY A 154 6.81 19.41 14.67
C GLY A 154 6.24 18.06 15.14
N ASN A 155 4.95 17.84 14.96
CA ASN A 155 4.27 16.58 15.31
C ASN A 155 4.09 15.64 14.11
N THR A 156 4.71 15.94 12.97
CA THR A 156 4.61 15.15 11.75
C THR A 156 5.89 14.37 11.53
N LEU A 157 5.78 13.05 11.39
CA LEU A 157 6.88 12.22 10.92
C LEU A 157 6.95 12.27 9.41
N VAL A 158 8.06 12.78 8.88
CA VAL A 158 8.36 12.76 7.43
C VAL A 158 9.26 11.57 7.14
N VAL A 159 8.88 10.75 6.17
CA VAL A 159 9.61 9.54 5.80
C VAL A 159 9.95 9.57 4.31
N GLU A 160 11.23 9.46 4.02
CA GLU A 160 11.73 9.24 2.67
C GLU A 160 12.15 7.78 2.50
N THR A 161 11.67 7.14 1.45
CA THR A 161 12.02 5.74 1.15
C THR A 161 12.54 5.64 -0.27
N ALA A 162 13.67 4.95 -0.45
CA ALA A 162 14.31 4.71 -1.73
C ALA A 162 14.87 3.28 -1.80
N ASN A 163 15.62 2.97 -2.86
CA ASN A 163 16.33 1.70 -3.00
C ASN A 163 15.43 0.47 -2.94
N PHE A 164 14.28 0.54 -3.60
CA PHE A 164 13.39 -0.61 -3.76
C PHE A 164 14.03 -1.67 -4.65
N PHE A 165 13.77 -2.92 -4.31
CA PHE A 165 14.02 -4.03 -5.21
C PHE A 165 12.96 -3.98 -6.33
N ALA A 166 13.41 -3.85 -7.57
CA ALA A 166 12.56 -3.74 -8.76
C ALA A 166 12.56 -5.07 -9.54
#